data_0264b3c1cbfc82eaa0fe446a571cf2cd
#
_entry.id   0264b3c1cbfc82eaa0fe446a571cf2cd
#
_cell.length_a   1.000
_cell.length_b   1.000
_cell.length_c   1.000
_cell.angle_alpha   90.00
_cell.angle_beta   90.00
_cell.angle_gamma   90.00
#
_symmetry.space_group_name_H-M   'P 1'
#
loop_
_entity.id
_entity.type
_entity.pdbx_description
1 polymer ?
#
loop_
_entity_poly.entity_id
_entity_poly.type
_entity_poly.pdbx_seq_one_letter_code
_entity_poly.pdbx_strand_id
1 'polypeptide(L)'
;MPIRYEVLADALAGALQECLGILAREVDLRELAVFGLYTSGELNYLGPTAETKSRWPSLPFQWSPADWVFHGIAQDAFKEVDALLLEGWRDGCDTFDVDAERLVPLIVSILADVRRRAFTGTDVLVGLFVAGGHRWTDQSVEMINPPKVALRYR
;
A
#
# COMPACT_ATOMS: atom_id res chain seq x y z
N MET A 1 -7.37 17.71 15.09
CA MET A 1 -5.95 18.08 14.89
C MET A 1 -5.48 17.63 13.53
N PRO A 2 -4.67 18.42 12.84
CA PRO A 2 -4.13 17.99 11.56
C PRO A 2 -3.28 16.72 11.72
N ILE A 3 -3.15 15.97 10.65
CA ILE A 3 -2.31 14.78 10.61
C ILE A 3 -0.86 15.16 10.93
N ARG A 4 -0.24 14.44 11.83
CA ARG A 4 1.18 14.58 12.17
C ARG A 4 2.00 13.73 11.19
N TYR A 5 2.39 14.31 10.07
CA TYR A 5 2.98 13.57 8.95
C TYR A 5 4.29 12.86 9.30
N GLU A 6 5.14 13.45 10.12
CA GLU A 6 6.39 12.82 10.54
C GLU A 6 6.14 11.57 11.40
N VAL A 7 5.20 11.68 12.34
CA VAL A 7 4.80 10.55 13.19
C VAL A 7 4.14 9.45 12.34
N LEU A 8 3.28 9.86 11.40
CA LEU A 8 2.65 8.93 10.47
C LEU A 8 3.68 8.21 9.59
N ALA A 9 4.66 8.94 9.07
CA ALA A 9 5.72 8.35 8.24
C ALA A 9 6.50 7.28 8.99
N ASP A 10 6.89 7.55 10.23
CA ASP A 10 7.62 6.60 11.07
C ASP A 10 6.76 5.38 11.40
N ALA A 11 5.50 5.60 11.78
CA ALA A 11 4.57 4.52 12.07
C ALA A 11 4.32 3.63 10.84
N LEU A 12 4.14 4.24 9.68
CA LEU A 12 3.91 3.51 8.44
C LEU A 12 5.14 2.70 8.01
N ALA A 13 6.33 3.29 8.08
CA ALA A 13 7.57 2.59 7.76
C ALA A 13 7.77 1.37 8.68
N GLY A 14 7.54 1.54 9.98
CA GLY A 14 7.63 0.46 10.95
C GLY A 14 6.59 -0.64 10.73
N ALA A 15 5.36 -0.26 10.42
CA ALA A 15 4.27 -1.21 10.13
C ALA A 15 4.56 -2.03 8.87
N LEU A 16 5.08 -1.41 7.82
CA LEU A 16 5.46 -2.10 6.59
C LEU A 16 6.62 -3.08 6.82
N GLN A 17 7.61 -2.68 7.61
CA GLN A 17 8.72 -3.56 7.96
C GLN A 17 8.24 -4.80 8.72
N GLU A 18 7.38 -4.62 9.70
CA GLU A 18 6.76 -5.73 10.46
C GLU A 18 5.92 -6.62 9.55
N CYS A 19 5.11 -6.03 8.69
CA CYS A 19 4.30 -6.76 7.72
C CYS A 19 5.15 -7.61 6.78
N LEU A 20 6.23 -7.06 6.24
CA LEU A 20 7.14 -7.81 5.37
C LEU A 20 7.83 -8.96 6.10
N GLY A 21 8.18 -8.78 7.36
CA GLY A 21 8.73 -9.84 8.20
C GLY A 21 7.75 -11.00 8.39
N ILE A 22 6.49 -10.69 8.64
CA ILE A 22 5.42 -11.70 8.78
C ILE A 22 5.18 -12.39 7.44
N LEU A 23 5.06 -11.62 6.37
CA LEU A 23 4.81 -12.14 5.03
C LEU A 23 5.95 -13.06 4.55
N ALA A 24 7.20 -12.72 4.86
CA ALA A 24 8.37 -13.53 4.51
C ALA A 24 8.40 -14.89 5.19
N ARG A 25 7.69 -15.08 6.29
CA ARG A 25 7.52 -16.39 6.95
C ARG A 25 6.49 -17.26 6.25
N GLU A 26 5.56 -16.64 5.52
CA GLU A 26 4.46 -17.34 4.83
C GLU A 26 4.82 -17.68 3.38
N VAL A 27 5.65 -16.86 2.73
CA VAL A 27 5.98 -16.99 1.32
C VAL A 27 7.35 -16.39 1.02
N ASP A 28 8.04 -16.91 0.00
CA ASP A 28 9.19 -16.22 -0.57
C ASP A 28 8.68 -14.92 -1.23
N LEU A 29 9.21 -13.78 -0.81
CA LEU A 29 8.74 -12.48 -1.31
C LEU A 29 8.89 -12.34 -2.83
N ARG A 30 9.82 -13.06 -3.45
CA ARG A 30 10.01 -13.09 -4.91
C ARG A 30 8.87 -13.83 -5.64
N GLU A 31 8.11 -14.64 -4.93
CA GLU A 31 6.94 -15.35 -5.46
C GLU A 31 5.67 -14.50 -5.44
N LEU A 32 5.73 -13.28 -4.95
CA LEU A 32 4.62 -12.35 -5.01
C LEU A 32 4.49 -11.77 -6.43
N ALA A 33 3.27 -11.67 -6.89
CA ALA A 33 2.93 -10.90 -8.10
C ALA A 33 2.81 -9.42 -7.76
N VAL A 34 2.24 -9.12 -6.58
CA VAL A 34 1.93 -7.77 -6.15
C VAL A 34 1.99 -7.67 -4.62
N PHE A 35 2.44 -6.52 -4.14
CA PHE A 35 2.43 -6.13 -2.74
C PHE A 35 2.05 -4.66 -2.63
N GLY A 36 1.30 -4.29 -1.61
CA GLY A 36 1.02 -2.87 -1.39
C GLY A 36 0.09 -2.60 -0.24
N LEU A 37 -0.40 -1.37 -0.26
CA LEU A 37 -1.38 -0.88 0.69
C LEU A 37 -2.73 -0.70 -0.01
N TYR A 38 -3.77 -1.08 0.67
CA TYR A 38 -5.16 -0.91 0.25
C TYR A 38 -5.83 0.15 1.10
N THR A 39 -6.63 0.99 0.48
CA THR A 39 -7.38 2.04 1.16
C THR A 39 -8.69 2.35 0.43
N SER A 40 -9.58 3.09 1.09
CA SER A 40 -10.71 3.72 0.44
C SER A 40 -10.31 5.03 -0.22
N GLY A 41 -11.21 5.60 -1.04
CA GLY A 41 -11.03 6.94 -1.58
C GLY A 41 -10.90 8.04 -0.52
N GLU A 42 -11.25 7.74 0.72
CA GLU A 42 -11.21 8.67 1.85
C GLU A 42 -9.87 8.68 2.60
N LEU A 43 -8.97 7.74 2.33
CA LEU A 43 -7.65 7.65 2.97
C LEU A 43 -7.69 7.63 4.49
N ASN A 44 -8.71 7.04 5.08
CA ASN A 44 -8.89 6.99 6.53
C ASN A 44 -8.35 5.72 7.18
N TYR A 45 -7.81 4.82 6.39
CA TYR A 45 -7.07 3.64 6.83
C TYR A 45 -6.08 3.20 5.74
N LEU A 46 -5.09 2.41 6.13
CA LEU A 46 -4.18 1.73 5.23
C LEU A 46 -4.06 0.28 5.65
N GLY A 47 -4.39 -0.64 4.75
CA GLY A 47 -4.28 -2.07 5.00
C GLY A 47 -3.26 -2.73 4.08
N PRO A 48 -2.42 -3.66 4.60
CA PRO A 48 -1.50 -4.39 3.76
C PRO A 48 -2.22 -5.43 2.92
N THR A 49 -1.74 -5.66 1.72
CA THR A 49 -2.30 -6.66 0.82
C THR A 49 -1.23 -7.20 -0.13
N ALA A 50 -1.35 -8.47 -0.49
CA ALA A 50 -0.43 -9.10 -1.43
C ALA A 50 -1.07 -10.31 -2.09
N GLU A 51 -0.59 -10.64 -3.28
CA GLU A 51 -0.98 -11.84 -4.01
C GLU A 51 0.23 -12.55 -4.60
N THR A 52 0.14 -13.89 -4.70
CA THR A 52 1.20 -14.73 -5.26
C THR A 52 1.09 -14.86 -6.77
N LYS A 53 2.23 -15.11 -7.42
CA LYS A 53 2.28 -15.39 -8.85
C LYS A 53 1.48 -16.63 -9.23
N SER A 54 1.48 -17.66 -8.37
CA SER A 54 0.79 -18.92 -8.63
C SER A 54 -0.73 -18.75 -8.73
N ARG A 55 -1.31 -17.80 -7.99
CA ARG A 55 -2.75 -17.52 -8.03
C ARG A 55 -3.13 -16.44 -9.05
N TRP A 56 -2.17 -15.57 -9.40
CA TRP A 56 -2.44 -14.41 -10.23
C TRP A 56 -3.13 -14.70 -11.56
N PRO A 57 -2.68 -15.68 -12.37
CA PRO A 57 -3.29 -15.93 -13.68
C PRO A 57 -4.71 -16.47 -13.62
N SER A 58 -5.13 -17.03 -12.49
CA SER A 58 -6.44 -17.68 -12.35
C SER A 58 -7.46 -16.80 -11.62
N LEU A 59 -7.09 -15.58 -11.23
CA LEU A 59 -8.01 -14.66 -10.57
C LEU A 59 -8.92 -13.98 -11.60
N PRO A 60 -10.26 -14.04 -11.41
CA PRO A 60 -11.19 -13.37 -12.33
C PRO A 60 -11.07 -11.84 -12.28
N PHE A 61 -10.64 -11.29 -11.14
CA PHE A 61 -10.44 -9.85 -10.93
C PHE A 61 -9.05 -9.62 -10.34
N GLN A 62 -8.05 -9.53 -11.22
CA GLN A 62 -6.65 -9.38 -10.78
C GLN A 62 -6.42 -8.14 -9.92
N TRP A 63 -7.14 -7.04 -10.20
CA TRP A 63 -6.99 -5.77 -9.50
C TRP A 63 -8.04 -5.56 -8.42
N SER A 64 -8.48 -6.64 -7.78
CA SER A 64 -9.38 -6.61 -6.63
C SER A 64 -8.60 -6.96 -5.34
N PRO A 65 -7.91 -6.00 -4.73
CA PRO A 65 -6.99 -6.27 -3.61
C PRO A 65 -7.65 -6.96 -2.41
N ALA A 66 -8.93 -6.71 -2.21
CA ALA A 66 -9.68 -7.36 -1.13
C ALA A 66 -9.81 -8.88 -1.29
N ASP A 67 -9.64 -9.38 -2.51
CA ASP A 67 -9.73 -10.81 -2.83
C ASP A 67 -8.36 -11.52 -2.85
N TRP A 68 -7.27 -10.79 -2.65
CA TRP A 68 -5.93 -11.37 -2.65
C TRP A 68 -5.68 -12.21 -1.40
N VAL A 69 -4.86 -13.24 -1.55
CA VAL A 69 -4.64 -14.26 -0.50
C VAL A 69 -4.12 -13.68 0.81
N PHE A 70 -3.28 -12.67 0.74
CA PHE A 70 -2.70 -12.00 1.91
C PHE A 70 -3.34 -10.65 2.23
N HIS A 71 -4.57 -10.43 1.78
CA HIS A 71 -5.28 -9.22 2.15
C HIS A 71 -5.48 -9.14 3.67
N GLY A 72 -5.05 -8.03 4.26
CA GLY A 72 -5.14 -7.82 5.69
C GLY A 72 -4.09 -8.56 6.52
N ILE A 73 -3.08 -9.15 5.88
CA ILE A 73 -1.98 -9.78 6.63
C ILE A 73 -1.30 -8.75 7.52
N ALA A 74 -1.04 -9.12 8.77
CA ALA A 74 -0.40 -8.23 9.75
C ALA A 74 -1.15 -6.89 9.96
N GLN A 75 -2.47 -6.89 9.82
CA GLN A 75 -3.31 -5.70 9.98
C GLN A 75 -3.09 -5.02 11.33
N ASP A 76 -2.80 -5.77 12.38
CA ASP A 76 -2.53 -5.24 13.72
C ASP A 76 -1.31 -4.30 13.76
N ALA A 77 -0.33 -4.49 12.89
CA ALA A 77 0.83 -3.60 12.78
C ALA A 77 0.44 -2.18 12.31
N PHE A 78 -0.72 -2.03 11.68
CA PHE A 78 -1.21 -0.77 11.14
C PHE A 78 -2.16 -0.01 12.05
N LYS A 79 -2.41 -0.49 13.27
CA LYS A 79 -3.35 0.17 14.21
C LYS A 79 -2.99 1.62 14.51
N GLU A 80 -1.71 1.90 14.74
CA GLU A 80 -1.24 3.26 14.99
C GLU A 80 -1.38 4.14 13.75
N VAL A 81 -1.07 3.59 12.57
CA VAL A 81 -1.25 4.29 11.29
C VAL A 81 -2.70 4.70 11.11
N ASP A 82 -3.62 3.75 11.29
CA ASP A 82 -5.06 4.01 11.13
C ASP A 82 -5.57 5.02 12.14
N ALA A 83 -5.09 4.96 13.38
CA ALA A 83 -5.45 5.92 14.42
C ALA A 83 -4.99 7.34 14.06
N LEU A 84 -3.77 7.49 13.54
CA LEU A 84 -3.22 8.78 13.11
C LEU A 84 -4.00 9.37 11.92
N LEU A 85 -4.38 8.53 10.96
CA LEU A 85 -5.22 8.96 9.84
C LEU A 85 -6.60 9.41 10.31
N LEU A 86 -7.19 8.66 11.23
CA LEU A 86 -8.52 8.96 11.75
C LEU A 86 -8.56 10.25 12.56
N GLU A 87 -7.46 10.63 13.23
CA GLU A 87 -7.35 11.91 13.93
C GLU A 87 -7.56 13.09 12.97
N GLY A 88 -6.96 13.04 11.77
CA GLY A 88 -7.18 14.06 10.75
C GLY A 88 -8.63 14.18 10.29
N TRP A 89 -9.35 13.07 10.34
CA TRP A 89 -10.77 13.02 9.96
C TRP A 89 -11.71 13.60 11.02
N ARG A 90 -11.41 13.35 12.30
CA ARG A 90 -12.29 13.76 13.43
C ARG A 90 -12.39 15.26 13.62
N ASP A 91 -11.44 16.02 13.11
CA ASP A 91 -11.41 17.48 13.29
C ASP A 91 -12.40 18.24 12.37
N GLY A 92 -13.33 17.52 11.75
CA GLY A 92 -14.44 18.13 11.01
C GLY A 92 -14.03 18.86 9.76
N CYS A 93 -12.81 18.68 9.35
CA CYS A 93 -12.32 19.23 8.10
C CYS A 93 -12.62 18.23 7.00
N ASP A 94 -13.41 18.63 6.06
CA ASP A 94 -13.46 18.02 4.75
C ASP A 94 -12.14 18.40 4.03
N THR A 95 -11.04 17.96 4.65
CA THR A 95 -9.66 18.24 4.19
C THR A 95 -9.15 17.16 3.27
N PHE A 96 -10.03 16.27 2.84
CA PHE A 96 -9.67 15.13 2.01
C PHE A 96 -8.76 15.52 0.83
N ASP A 97 -9.13 16.55 0.08
CA ASP A 97 -8.35 16.96 -1.09
C ASP A 97 -6.99 17.57 -0.69
N VAL A 98 -6.93 18.34 0.39
CA VAL A 98 -5.69 18.96 0.87
C VAL A 98 -4.77 17.89 1.48
N ASP A 99 -5.31 17.00 2.30
CA ASP A 99 -4.54 15.93 2.92
C ASP A 99 -4.04 14.91 1.89
N ALA A 100 -4.82 14.62 0.86
CA ALA A 100 -4.41 13.72 -0.21
C ALA A 100 -3.21 14.24 -1.00
N GLU A 101 -3.14 15.54 -1.30
CA GLU A 101 -2.02 16.15 -2.01
C GLU A 101 -0.68 16.00 -1.26
N ARG A 102 -0.73 15.87 0.05
CA ARG A 102 0.45 15.68 0.90
C ARG A 102 0.61 14.22 1.32
N LEU A 103 -0.47 13.55 1.64
CA LEU A 103 -0.47 12.19 2.16
C LEU A 103 -0.10 11.16 1.09
N VAL A 104 -0.66 11.26 -0.10
CA VAL A 104 -0.38 10.29 -1.18
C VAL A 104 1.09 10.30 -1.59
N PRO A 105 1.74 11.44 -1.84
CA PRO A 105 3.18 11.46 -2.11
C PRO A 105 4.03 10.88 -0.99
N LEU A 106 3.64 11.09 0.27
CA LEU A 106 4.32 10.51 1.42
C LEU A 106 4.23 8.99 1.40
N ILE A 107 3.05 8.44 1.21
CA ILE A 107 2.83 6.98 1.12
C ILE A 107 3.62 6.39 -0.04
N VAL A 108 3.55 7.02 -1.20
CA VAL A 108 4.28 6.59 -2.40
C VAL A 108 5.80 6.57 -2.16
N SER A 109 6.33 7.59 -1.51
CA SER A 109 7.75 7.67 -1.15
C SER A 109 8.17 6.51 -0.25
N ILE A 110 7.37 6.19 0.75
CA ILE A 110 7.65 5.09 1.69
C ILE A 110 7.55 3.74 0.96
N LEU A 111 6.55 3.54 0.11
CA LEU A 111 6.43 2.32 -0.69
C LEU A 111 7.57 2.17 -1.70
N ALA A 112 8.03 3.27 -2.28
CA ALA A 112 9.20 3.25 -3.18
C ALA A 112 10.46 2.80 -2.43
N ASP A 113 10.63 3.25 -1.20
CA ASP A 113 11.74 2.82 -0.34
C ASP A 113 11.63 1.32 0.00
N VAL A 114 10.44 0.86 0.35
CA VAL A 114 10.16 -0.57 0.58
C VAL A 114 10.54 -1.40 -0.65
N ARG A 115 10.15 -0.95 -1.85
CA ARG A 115 10.48 -1.67 -3.08
C ARG A 115 11.98 -1.77 -3.28
N ARG A 116 12.71 -0.69 -3.07
CA ARG A 116 14.18 -0.71 -3.20
C ARG A 116 14.84 -1.67 -2.22
N ARG A 117 14.31 -1.78 -1.00
CA ARG A 117 14.90 -2.62 0.05
C ARG A 117 14.52 -4.08 -0.06
N ALA A 118 13.25 -4.36 -0.35
CA ALA A 118 12.71 -5.71 -0.29
C ALA A 118 12.56 -6.38 -1.66
N PHE A 119 12.40 -5.62 -2.73
CA PHE A 119 12.00 -6.13 -4.04
C PHE A 119 12.92 -5.71 -5.19
N THR A 120 14.10 -5.17 -4.90
CA THR A 120 15.07 -4.84 -5.96
C THR A 120 15.43 -6.08 -6.78
N GLY A 121 15.43 -5.92 -8.11
CA GLY A 121 15.74 -7.00 -9.03
C GLY A 121 14.60 -8.01 -9.23
N THR A 122 13.44 -7.77 -8.65
CA THR A 122 12.24 -8.60 -8.82
C THR A 122 11.24 -7.95 -9.76
N ASP A 123 10.29 -8.74 -10.24
CA ASP A 123 9.14 -8.26 -11.01
C ASP A 123 7.88 -8.03 -10.14
N VAL A 124 8.04 -8.01 -8.81
CA VAL A 124 6.94 -7.73 -7.88
C VAL A 124 6.45 -6.30 -8.09
N LEU A 125 5.16 -6.16 -8.35
CA LEU A 125 4.52 -4.86 -8.48
C LEU A 125 4.16 -4.33 -7.11
N VAL A 126 4.56 -3.08 -6.80
CA VAL A 126 4.27 -2.44 -5.52
C VAL A 126 3.41 -1.20 -5.77
N GLY A 127 2.36 -1.00 -4.97
CA GLY A 127 1.48 0.14 -5.18
C GLY A 127 0.59 0.48 -4.01
N LEU A 128 -0.08 1.62 -4.15
CA LEU A 128 -1.21 2.04 -3.33
C LEU A 128 -2.49 1.77 -4.10
N PHE A 129 -3.33 0.90 -3.57
CA PHE A 129 -4.54 0.43 -4.25
C PHE A 129 -5.77 1.04 -3.59
N VAL A 130 -6.45 1.90 -4.32
CA VAL A 130 -7.66 2.60 -3.86
C VAL A 130 -8.89 1.86 -4.36
N ALA A 131 -9.84 1.59 -3.48
CA ALA A 131 -11.07 0.87 -3.80
C ALA A 131 -11.80 1.51 -4.99
N GLY A 132 -12.23 0.66 -5.94
CA GLY A 132 -12.97 1.11 -7.13
C GLY A 132 -12.11 1.66 -8.25
N GLY A 133 -10.78 1.62 -8.11
CA GLY A 133 -9.85 2.23 -9.05
C GLY A 133 -9.75 3.74 -8.86
N HIS A 134 -8.57 4.27 -8.89
CA HIS A 134 -8.36 5.70 -8.68
C HIS A 134 -7.04 6.14 -9.31
N ARG A 135 -6.98 7.42 -9.72
CA ARG A 135 -5.75 8.03 -10.26
C ARG A 135 -4.52 7.84 -9.37
N TRP A 136 -4.70 7.77 -8.05
CA TRP A 136 -3.59 7.54 -7.11
C TRP A 136 -3.00 6.15 -7.25
N THR A 137 -3.82 5.14 -7.57
CA THR A 137 -3.31 3.80 -7.86
C THR A 137 -2.40 3.83 -9.09
N ASP A 138 -2.87 4.42 -10.19
CA ASP A 138 -2.09 4.53 -11.42
C ASP A 138 -0.78 5.28 -11.19
N GLN A 139 -0.85 6.43 -10.51
CA GLN A 139 0.31 7.24 -10.19
C GLN A 139 1.31 6.47 -9.31
N SER A 140 0.82 5.79 -8.28
CA SER A 140 1.69 5.02 -7.37
C SER A 140 2.42 3.92 -8.12
N VAL A 141 1.73 3.17 -8.95
CA VAL A 141 2.31 2.08 -9.74
C VAL A 141 3.41 2.60 -10.68
N GLU A 142 3.15 3.71 -11.36
CA GLU A 142 4.12 4.30 -12.28
C GLU A 142 5.34 4.88 -11.58
N MET A 143 5.16 5.50 -10.40
CA MET A 143 6.23 6.14 -9.66
C MET A 143 7.11 5.14 -8.88
N ILE A 144 6.54 4.06 -8.40
CA ILE A 144 7.23 3.11 -7.52
C ILE A 144 8.01 2.07 -8.31
N ASN A 145 7.47 1.60 -9.44
CA ASN A 145 7.98 0.44 -10.15
C ASN A 145 8.78 0.81 -11.38
N PRO A 146 9.77 -0.05 -11.78
CA PRO A 146 10.37 0.08 -13.09
C PRO A 146 9.31 -0.02 -14.19
N PRO A 147 9.52 0.63 -15.37
CA PRO A 147 8.52 0.62 -16.45
C PRO A 147 8.04 -0.76 -16.88
N LYS A 148 8.92 -1.73 -16.91
CA LYS A 148 8.59 -3.13 -17.24
C LYS A 148 7.57 -3.73 -16.29
N VAL A 149 7.71 -3.43 -15.00
CA VAL A 149 6.82 -3.93 -13.96
C VAL A 149 5.51 -3.16 -13.98
N ALA A 150 5.56 -1.85 -14.10
CA ALA A 150 4.39 -0.98 -14.15
C ALA A 150 3.45 -1.33 -15.32
N LEU A 151 3.99 -1.78 -16.46
CA LEU A 151 3.19 -2.20 -17.61
C LEU A 151 2.26 -3.38 -17.31
N ARG A 152 2.57 -4.20 -16.32
CA ARG A 152 1.72 -5.33 -15.92
C ARG A 152 0.41 -4.90 -15.29
N TYR A 153 0.33 -3.68 -14.81
CA TYR A 153 -0.88 -3.11 -14.23
C TYR A 153 -1.92 -2.73 -15.30
N ARG A 154 -1.52 -2.53 -16.51
CA ARG A 154 -2.38 -2.06 -17.61
C ARG A 154 -3.02 -3.19 -18.41
#